data_919be0bdd4b901f0384045df3c21c052
#
_entry.id   919be0bdd4b901f0384045df3c21c052
#
_cell.length_a   1.000
_cell.length_b   1.000
_cell.length_c   1.000
_cell.angle_alpha   90.00
_cell.angle_beta   90.00
_cell.angle_gamma   90.00
#
_symmetry.space_group_name_H-M   'P 1'
#
loop_
_entity.id
_entity.type
_entity.pdbx_description
1 polymer ?
#
loop_
_entity_poly.entity_id
_entity_poly.type
_entity_poly.pdbx_seq_one_letter_code
_entity_poly.pdbx_strand_id
1 'polypeptide(L)'
;MKSSLLVSTAAAVAAVLAMPTPASATEDDIVTCNARTLRGVYHFTASGYNIVNGAALPKAIIETIALDGRGGVVTPFVAISINGTIVQPPQGSSGVYTVESDCTGTLTFADGPMFRLQIRPGGKIVNMLQVNPNSVMQGTAERVMSLSAWGG
;
A
#
# COMPACT_ATOMS: atom_id res chain seq x y z
N MET A 1 5.30 -50.99 82.28
CA MET A 1 4.23 -50.91 81.27
C MET A 1 4.24 -49.48 80.71
N LYS A 2 4.82 -49.28 79.54
CA LYS A 2 4.93 -47.96 78.88
C LYS A 2 4.13 -47.99 77.60
N SER A 3 3.02 -47.21 77.54
CA SER A 3 2.19 -47.01 76.34
C SER A 3 2.78 -45.87 75.55
N SER A 4 3.16 -46.16 74.34
CA SER A 4 3.56 -45.16 73.32
C SER A 4 2.37 -44.75 72.49
N LEU A 5 2.03 -43.45 72.46
CA LEU A 5 1.05 -42.83 71.60
C LEU A 5 1.75 -42.42 70.27
N LEU A 6 1.28 -42.98 69.19
CA LEU A 6 1.66 -42.56 67.84
C LEU A 6 0.78 -41.39 67.42
N VAL A 7 1.42 -40.24 67.19
CA VAL A 7 0.76 -39.06 66.60
C VAL A 7 0.92 -39.14 65.06
N SER A 8 -0.19 -39.31 64.37
CA SER A 8 -0.22 -39.30 62.89
C SER A 8 -0.46 -37.86 62.39
N THR A 9 0.54 -37.27 61.76
CA THR A 9 0.42 -35.95 61.09
C THR A 9 -0.07 -36.16 59.65
N ALA A 10 -1.30 -35.74 59.37
CA ALA A 10 -1.84 -35.67 58.03
C ALA A 10 -1.33 -34.40 57.30
N ALA A 11 -0.55 -34.55 56.25
CA ALA A 11 -0.14 -33.48 55.37
C ALA A 11 -1.22 -33.20 54.34
N ALA A 12 -1.85 -32.03 54.38
CA ALA A 12 -2.79 -31.57 53.39
C ALA A 12 -1.99 -30.95 52.22
N VAL A 13 -2.09 -31.62 51.04
CA VAL A 13 -1.55 -31.08 49.77
C VAL A 13 -2.61 -30.17 49.16
N ALA A 14 -2.37 -28.85 49.15
CA ALA A 14 -3.20 -27.89 48.45
C ALA A 14 -2.82 -27.90 46.96
N ALA A 15 -3.68 -28.43 46.09
CA ALA A 15 -3.56 -28.35 44.63
C ALA A 15 -3.99 -26.95 44.19
N VAL A 16 -3.03 -26.13 43.73
CA VAL A 16 -3.30 -24.83 43.10
C VAL A 16 -3.71 -25.10 41.64
N LEU A 17 -5.00 -24.97 41.36
CA LEU A 17 -5.53 -24.97 40.02
C LEU A 17 -5.12 -23.67 39.31
N ALA A 18 -4.10 -23.72 38.47
CA ALA A 18 -3.74 -22.63 37.56
C ALA A 18 -4.87 -22.46 36.51
N MET A 19 -5.69 -21.43 36.66
CA MET A 19 -6.65 -21.04 35.63
C MET A 19 -5.86 -20.49 34.43
N PRO A 20 -6.14 -20.96 33.18
CA PRO A 20 -5.57 -20.32 32.00
C PRO A 20 -6.09 -18.89 31.90
N THR A 21 -5.18 -17.92 31.90
CA THR A 21 -5.50 -16.52 31.57
C THR A 21 -6.02 -16.49 30.16
N PRO A 22 -7.19 -15.83 29.89
CA PRO A 22 -7.63 -15.63 28.50
C PRO A 22 -6.53 -14.86 27.77
N ALA A 23 -6.06 -15.40 26.64
CA ALA A 23 -5.20 -14.68 25.74
C ALA A 23 -5.96 -13.40 25.32
N SER A 24 -5.41 -12.23 25.66
CA SER A 24 -5.92 -10.97 25.13
C SER A 24 -5.85 -11.07 23.63
N ALA A 25 -7.01 -11.02 22.96
CA ALA A 25 -7.05 -10.82 21.52
C ALA A 25 -6.28 -9.50 21.26
N THR A 26 -5.20 -9.57 20.49
CA THR A 26 -4.54 -8.40 19.96
C THR A 26 -5.61 -7.64 19.18
N GLU A 27 -5.92 -6.40 19.61
CA GLU A 27 -6.68 -5.47 18.78
C GLU A 27 -5.93 -5.43 17.45
N ASP A 28 -6.59 -5.86 16.37
CA ASP A 28 -6.07 -5.65 15.01
C ASP A 28 -5.84 -4.15 14.89
N ASP A 29 -4.58 -3.73 14.81
CA ASP A 29 -4.21 -2.35 14.58
C ASP A 29 -4.89 -1.92 13.27
N ILE A 30 -5.98 -1.17 13.38
CA ILE A 30 -6.69 -0.64 12.22
C ILE A 30 -5.73 0.31 11.51
N VAL A 31 -5.12 -0.16 10.44
CA VAL A 31 -4.21 0.65 9.63
C VAL A 31 -5.02 1.74 8.95
N THR A 32 -4.82 2.98 9.38
CA THR A 32 -5.47 4.16 8.80
C THR A 32 -4.52 4.87 7.86
N CYS A 33 -4.94 5.08 6.61
CA CYS A 33 -4.18 5.80 5.61
C CYS A 33 -4.59 7.28 5.51
N ASN A 34 -3.70 8.09 4.96
CA ASN A 34 -3.95 9.49 4.58
C ASN A 34 -2.93 9.92 3.52
N ALA A 35 -3.00 11.15 3.01
CA ALA A 35 -2.10 11.62 1.96
C ALA A 35 -0.60 11.48 2.30
N ARG A 36 -0.21 11.63 3.59
CA ARG A 36 1.18 11.46 4.04
C ARG A 36 1.68 10.02 3.91
N THR A 37 0.78 9.05 3.92
CA THR A 37 1.11 7.63 3.71
C THR A 37 1.83 7.41 2.38
N LEU A 38 1.52 8.24 1.37
CA LEU A 38 2.11 8.16 0.05
C LEU A 38 3.28 9.13 -0.18
N ARG A 39 3.72 9.86 0.85
CA ARG A 39 4.86 10.78 0.65
C ARG A 39 6.12 10.02 0.23
N GLY A 40 6.67 10.36 -0.96
CA GLY A 40 7.89 9.71 -1.48
C GLY A 40 7.97 9.73 -3.00
N VAL A 41 9.02 9.10 -3.49
CA VAL A 41 9.25 8.85 -4.92
C VAL A 41 9.00 7.38 -5.19
N TYR A 42 8.26 7.11 -6.25
CA TYR A 42 7.82 5.78 -6.65
C TYR A 42 8.25 5.47 -8.07
N HIS A 43 8.65 4.23 -8.32
CA HIS A 43 8.71 3.68 -9.66
C HIS A 43 7.40 2.97 -9.96
N PHE A 44 6.72 3.41 -10.99
CA PHE A 44 5.47 2.82 -11.48
C PHE A 44 5.72 2.04 -12.75
N THR A 45 5.26 0.81 -12.77
CA THR A 45 5.23 -0.05 -13.96
C THR A 45 3.81 -0.51 -14.20
N ALA A 46 3.37 -0.45 -15.43
CA ALA A 46 2.02 -0.86 -15.81
C ALA A 46 1.99 -1.48 -17.20
N SER A 47 1.00 -2.34 -17.40
CA SER A 47 0.70 -2.91 -18.71
C SER A 47 -0.81 -3.01 -18.91
N GLY A 48 -1.21 -3.08 -20.19
CA GLY A 48 -2.61 -3.14 -20.56
C GLY A 48 -2.82 -2.83 -22.03
N TYR A 49 -3.92 -2.14 -22.31
CA TYR A 49 -4.34 -1.84 -23.70
C TYR A 49 -4.95 -0.44 -23.81
N ASN A 50 -4.68 0.23 -24.92
CA ASN A 50 -5.53 1.31 -25.41
C ASN A 50 -6.53 0.72 -26.41
N ILE A 51 -7.80 1.11 -26.32
CA ILE A 51 -8.83 0.71 -27.26
C ILE A 51 -9.00 1.82 -28.30
N VAL A 52 -8.62 1.54 -29.53
CA VAL A 52 -8.70 2.50 -30.65
C VAL A 52 -9.56 1.89 -31.74
N ASN A 53 -10.68 2.52 -32.06
CA ASN A 53 -11.65 2.02 -33.06
C ASN A 53 -12.08 0.56 -32.83
N GLY A 54 -12.25 0.17 -31.55
CA GLY A 54 -12.59 -1.18 -31.12
C GLY A 54 -11.45 -2.18 -31.12
N ALA A 55 -10.22 -1.81 -31.50
CA ALA A 55 -9.03 -2.66 -31.44
C ALA A 55 -8.26 -2.42 -30.15
N ALA A 56 -7.86 -3.50 -29.47
CA ALA A 56 -7.03 -3.45 -28.28
C ALA A 56 -5.55 -3.36 -28.66
N LEU A 57 -4.94 -2.20 -28.51
CA LEU A 57 -3.52 -1.97 -28.75
C LEU A 57 -2.72 -2.18 -27.45
N PRO A 58 -1.75 -3.10 -27.41
CA PRO A 58 -0.97 -3.34 -26.22
C PRO A 58 -0.20 -2.09 -25.79
N LYS A 59 -0.16 -1.86 -24.46
CA LYS A 59 0.46 -0.69 -23.83
C LYS A 59 1.29 -1.12 -22.64
N ALA A 60 2.48 -0.54 -22.50
CA ALA A 60 3.32 -0.68 -21.32
C ALA A 60 3.88 0.68 -20.91
N ILE A 61 4.04 0.90 -19.62
CA ILE A 61 4.52 2.17 -19.03
C ILE A 61 5.60 1.86 -17.99
N ILE A 62 6.65 2.68 -18.01
CA ILE A 62 7.55 2.89 -16.88
C ILE A 62 7.57 4.37 -16.54
N GLU A 63 7.42 4.69 -15.26
CA GLU A 63 7.25 6.06 -14.81
C GLU A 63 7.86 6.27 -13.43
N THR A 64 8.41 7.45 -13.18
CA THR A 64 8.77 7.92 -11.85
C THR A 64 7.73 8.93 -11.40
N ILE A 65 7.12 8.68 -10.24
CA ILE A 65 6.08 9.51 -9.64
C ILE A 65 6.58 10.06 -8.31
N ALA A 66 6.53 11.37 -8.10
CA ALA A 66 6.84 11.98 -6.82
C ALA A 66 5.56 12.53 -6.16
N LEU A 67 5.22 12.00 -4.97
CA LEU A 67 4.03 12.33 -4.19
C LEU A 67 4.44 13.16 -2.96
N ASP A 68 3.90 14.37 -2.80
CA ASP A 68 4.33 15.36 -1.80
C ASP A 68 3.84 15.07 -0.36
N GLY A 69 2.92 14.13 -0.20
CA GLY A 69 2.26 13.81 1.08
C GLY A 69 1.15 14.80 1.47
N ARG A 70 0.72 15.66 0.55
CA ARG A 70 -0.33 16.68 0.75
C ARG A 70 -1.41 16.64 -0.32
N GLY A 71 -1.29 15.74 -1.30
CA GLY A 71 -2.22 15.58 -2.41
C GLY A 71 -1.68 16.04 -3.76
N GLY A 72 -0.46 16.54 -3.84
CA GLY A 72 0.20 16.92 -5.08
C GLY A 72 1.09 15.81 -5.63
N VAL A 73 1.08 15.61 -6.95
CA VAL A 73 1.92 14.65 -7.67
C VAL A 73 2.62 15.31 -8.85
N VAL A 74 3.84 14.90 -9.11
CA VAL A 74 4.58 15.24 -10.34
C VAL A 74 5.24 14.00 -10.92
N THR A 75 5.43 13.97 -12.25
CA THR A 75 6.09 12.90 -12.99
C THR A 75 7.39 13.39 -13.58
N PRO A 76 8.54 13.18 -12.92
CA PRO A 76 9.86 13.58 -13.46
C PRO A 76 10.27 12.77 -14.69
N PHE A 77 9.78 11.53 -14.81
CA PHE A 77 10.10 10.65 -15.93
C PHE A 77 8.90 9.78 -16.29
N VAL A 78 8.63 9.64 -17.58
CA VAL A 78 7.68 8.68 -18.12
C VAL A 78 8.11 8.20 -19.51
N ALA A 79 7.97 6.92 -19.77
CA ALA A 79 8.11 6.33 -21.11
C ALA A 79 6.97 5.33 -21.32
N ILE A 80 6.35 5.41 -22.48
CA ILE A 80 5.17 4.61 -22.85
C ILE A 80 5.47 3.87 -24.15
N SER A 81 5.18 2.58 -24.20
CA SER A 81 5.14 1.81 -25.45
C SER A 81 3.68 1.52 -25.79
N ILE A 82 3.24 1.89 -26.97
CA ILE A 82 1.91 1.57 -27.49
C ILE A 82 2.08 0.85 -28.83
N ASN A 83 1.65 -0.40 -28.91
CA ASN A 83 1.75 -1.23 -30.09
C ASN A 83 3.18 -1.24 -30.72
N GLY A 84 4.21 -1.25 -29.86
CA GLY A 84 5.62 -1.22 -30.27
C GLY A 84 6.19 0.17 -30.56
N THR A 85 5.38 1.23 -30.55
CA THR A 85 5.85 2.61 -30.72
C THR A 85 6.12 3.25 -29.36
N ILE A 86 7.33 3.82 -29.19
CA ILE A 86 7.68 4.54 -27.97
C ILE A 86 7.16 5.98 -28.04
N VAL A 87 6.42 6.36 -27.00
CA VAL A 87 5.92 7.72 -26.81
C VAL A 87 6.52 8.24 -25.50
N GLN A 88 7.14 9.40 -25.56
CA GLN A 88 7.65 10.12 -24.39
C GLN A 88 6.84 11.41 -24.21
N PRO A 89 5.85 11.43 -23.32
CA PRO A 89 5.14 12.64 -22.98
C PRO A 89 6.08 13.71 -22.39
N PRO A 90 5.69 14.98 -22.38
CA PRO A 90 6.45 16.01 -21.68
C PRO A 90 6.71 15.60 -20.22
N GLN A 91 7.94 15.77 -19.77
CA GLN A 91 8.33 15.54 -18.39
C GLN A 91 7.76 16.65 -17.48
N GLY A 92 7.55 16.32 -16.21
CA GLY A 92 7.06 17.31 -15.23
C GLY A 92 5.53 17.45 -15.24
N SER A 93 4.80 16.53 -15.85
CA SER A 93 3.34 16.47 -15.70
C SER A 93 2.96 16.49 -14.22
N SER A 94 2.02 17.34 -13.86
CA SER A 94 1.52 17.47 -12.50
C SER A 94 0.07 16.99 -12.37
N GLY A 95 -0.34 16.73 -11.15
CA GLY A 95 -1.69 16.29 -10.87
C GLY A 95 -2.00 16.31 -9.38
N VAL A 96 -3.09 15.68 -9.01
CA VAL A 96 -3.56 15.58 -7.64
C VAL A 96 -3.87 14.13 -7.29
N TYR A 97 -3.76 13.81 -5.99
CA TYR A 97 -4.20 12.52 -5.47
C TYR A 97 -4.96 12.67 -4.15
N THR A 98 -5.81 11.71 -3.85
CA THR A 98 -6.51 11.57 -2.58
C THR A 98 -6.16 10.22 -1.94
N VAL A 99 -6.26 10.14 -0.62
CA VAL A 99 -6.14 8.90 0.14
C VAL A 99 -7.21 8.90 1.22
N GLU A 100 -8.05 7.88 1.19
CA GLU A 100 -9.08 7.63 2.19
C GLU A 100 -8.53 6.81 3.36
N SER A 101 -9.23 6.82 4.49
CA SER A 101 -8.80 6.12 5.70
C SER A 101 -8.71 4.60 5.55
N ASP A 102 -9.45 4.02 4.61
CA ASP A 102 -9.46 2.59 4.27
C ASP A 102 -8.32 2.16 3.32
N CYS A 103 -7.35 3.06 3.08
CA CYS A 103 -6.22 2.85 2.18
C CYS A 103 -6.61 2.70 0.69
N THR A 104 -7.75 3.24 0.30
CA THR A 104 -8.08 3.49 -1.11
C THR A 104 -7.80 4.95 -1.48
N GLY A 105 -7.87 5.28 -2.77
CA GLY A 105 -7.67 6.65 -3.21
C GLY A 105 -7.82 6.85 -4.71
N THR A 106 -7.49 8.06 -5.15
CA THR A 106 -7.46 8.43 -6.57
C THR A 106 -6.17 9.18 -6.90
N LEU A 107 -5.76 9.11 -8.14
CA LEU A 107 -4.70 9.95 -8.70
C LEU A 107 -5.14 10.42 -10.07
N THR A 108 -5.01 11.72 -10.35
CA THR A 108 -5.43 12.34 -11.62
C THR A 108 -4.36 13.31 -12.07
N PHE A 109 -3.83 13.09 -13.27
CA PHE A 109 -2.96 14.07 -13.94
C PHE A 109 -3.80 15.12 -14.66
N ALA A 110 -3.33 16.36 -14.71
CA ALA A 110 -4.09 17.50 -15.23
C ALA A 110 -4.65 17.28 -16.65
N ASP A 111 -3.82 16.73 -17.53
CA ASP A 111 -4.18 16.45 -18.95
C ASP A 111 -3.95 14.97 -19.30
N GLY A 112 -4.12 14.09 -18.34
CA GLY A 112 -3.67 12.72 -18.50
C GLY A 112 -4.56 11.65 -17.88
N PRO A 113 -3.95 10.54 -17.53
CA PRO A 113 -4.67 9.40 -16.98
C PRO A 113 -5.20 9.66 -15.56
N MET A 114 -6.33 8.99 -15.29
CA MET A 114 -6.92 8.89 -13.96
C MET A 114 -6.81 7.46 -13.45
N PHE A 115 -6.51 7.32 -12.14
CA PHE A 115 -6.34 6.02 -11.50
C PHE A 115 -7.18 5.89 -10.23
N ARG A 116 -7.64 4.67 -9.95
CA ARG A 116 -8.00 4.20 -8.61
C ARG A 116 -6.78 3.60 -7.96
N LEU A 117 -6.61 3.87 -6.67
CA LEU A 117 -5.49 3.42 -5.88
C LEU A 117 -5.96 2.42 -4.83
N GLN A 118 -5.16 1.36 -4.63
CA GLN A 118 -5.21 0.48 -3.47
C GLN A 118 -3.83 0.48 -2.82
N ILE A 119 -3.74 1.02 -1.61
CA ILE A 119 -2.49 1.30 -0.92
C ILE A 119 -2.23 0.18 0.09
N ARG A 120 -1.08 -0.46 0.02
CA ARG A 120 -0.67 -1.41 1.06
C ARG A 120 -0.27 -0.67 2.33
N PRO A 121 -0.50 -1.25 3.52
CA PRO A 121 -0.07 -0.68 4.79
C PRO A 121 1.36 -0.14 4.75
N GLY A 122 1.55 1.09 5.26
CA GLY A 122 2.84 1.78 5.19
C GLY A 122 3.16 2.44 3.85
N GLY A 123 2.30 2.29 2.83
CA GLY A 123 2.38 3.01 1.56
C GLY A 123 3.60 2.69 0.70
N LYS A 124 4.29 1.57 0.94
CA LYS A 124 5.45 1.17 0.12
C LYS A 124 5.05 0.70 -1.27
N ILE A 125 3.88 0.10 -1.37
CA ILE A 125 3.34 -0.46 -2.61
C ILE A 125 1.93 0.07 -2.82
N VAL A 126 1.64 0.52 -4.03
CA VAL A 126 0.32 1.01 -4.46
C VAL A 126 -0.07 0.28 -5.74
N ASN A 127 -1.18 -0.44 -5.70
CA ASN A 127 -1.79 -0.97 -6.91
C ASN A 127 -2.64 0.13 -7.56
N MET A 128 -2.50 0.29 -8.86
CA MET A 128 -3.12 1.37 -9.62
C MET A 128 -3.90 0.81 -10.80
N LEU A 129 -5.18 1.19 -10.92
CA LEU A 129 -6.04 0.84 -12.04
C LEU A 129 -6.42 2.12 -12.80
N GLN A 130 -6.06 2.20 -14.07
CA GLN A 130 -6.48 3.32 -14.92
C GLN A 130 -7.99 3.25 -15.17
N VAL A 131 -8.70 4.38 -15.03
CA VAL A 131 -10.16 4.46 -15.16
C VAL A 131 -10.63 5.36 -16.30
N ASN A 132 -9.72 5.84 -17.15
CA ASN A 132 -10.10 6.59 -18.35
C ASN A 132 -10.87 5.69 -19.35
N PRO A 133 -11.84 6.24 -20.10
CA PRO A 133 -12.46 5.54 -21.20
C PRO A 133 -11.41 5.03 -22.22
N ASN A 134 -11.71 3.92 -22.86
CA ASN A 134 -10.84 3.32 -23.89
C ASN A 134 -9.41 2.96 -23.40
N SER A 135 -9.23 2.73 -22.11
CA SER A 135 -7.99 2.22 -21.54
C SER A 135 -8.28 1.10 -20.56
N VAL A 136 -7.58 -0.01 -20.72
CA VAL A 136 -7.58 -1.14 -19.78
C VAL A 136 -6.15 -1.31 -19.32
N MET A 137 -5.79 -0.79 -18.16
CA MET A 137 -4.41 -0.84 -17.68
C MET A 137 -4.37 -0.91 -16.16
N GLN A 138 -3.52 -1.78 -15.66
CA GLN A 138 -3.17 -1.85 -14.24
C GLN A 138 -1.67 -1.91 -14.05
N GLY A 139 -1.22 -1.48 -12.89
CA GLY A 139 0.19 -1.50 -12.55
C GLY A 139 0.44 -1.34 -11.07
N THR A 140 1.71 -1.32 -10.73
CA THR A 140 2.17 -1.19 -9.35
C THR A 140 3.19 -0.06 -9.25
N ALA A 141 2.99 0.84 -8.29
CA ALA A 141 3.98 1.83 -7.89
C ALA A 141 4.68 1.36 -6.61
N GLU A 142 6.00 1.31 -6.61
CA GLU A 142 6.82 0.93 -5.47
C GLU A 142 7.65 2.12 -5.01
N ARG A 143 7.62 2.43 -3.69
CA ARG A 143 8.42 3.52 -3.13
C ARG A 143 9.89 3.16 -3.14
N VAL A 144 10.67 3.96 -3.86
CA VAL A 144 12.13 3.78 -4.00
C VAL A 144 12.92 4.78 -3.18
N MET A 145 12.31 5.92 -2.81
CA MET A 145 13.01 6.98 -2.08
C MET A 145 12.05 7.83 -1.23
N SER A 146 12.52 8.34 -0.09
CA SER A 146 11.82 9.38 0.65
C SER A 146 12.04 10.74 -0.01
N LEU A 147 11.05 11.66 0.06
CA LEU A 147 11.19 13.01 -0.53
C LEU A 147 12.31 13.87 0.12
N SER A 148 12.74 13.56 1.35
CA SER A 148 13.88 14.22 1.98
C SER A 148 15.21 13.99 1.25
N ALA A 149 15.31 12.94 0.45
CA ALA A 149 16.48 12.58 -0.35
C ALA A 149 16.43 13.11 -1.80
N TRP A 150 15.30 13.70 -2.22
CA TRP A 150 15.10 14.17 -3.60
C TRP A 150 15.48 15.62 -3.83
N GLY A 151 15.67 16.44 -2.83
CA GLY A 151 15.87 17.90 -2.93
C GLY A 151 17.28 18.39 -2.57
N GLY A 152 18.30 17.56 -2.78
CA GLY A 152 19.72 17.92 -2.61
C GLY A 152 20.37 18.36 -3.90
#